data_e0b9cd8b7d71564b669c5f8ae8b35fa6
#
_entry.id   e0b9cd8b7d71564b669c5f8ae8b35fa6
#
_cell.length_a   1.000
_cell.length_b   1.000
_cell.length_c   1.000
_cell.angle_alpha   90.00
_cell.angle_beta   90.00
_cell.angle_gamma   90.00
#
_symmetry.space_group_name_H-M   'P 1'
#
loop_
_entity.id
_entity.type
_entity.pdbx_description
1 polymer ?
#
loop_
_entity_poly.entity_id
_entity_poly.type
_entity_poly.pdbx_seq_one_letter_code
_entity_poly.pdbx_strand_id
1 'polypeptide(L)'
;LALAAPLVLRGAGAPAVAQTTLPGTGSATKIWSELGRLTLSAQRLGLSVPRMSLGPENLTDDFTTTMPAIVDFMDSLDSAIQTAAPEKADAADDLKEEAALLLGKVLAAEKLPREIIEEGAPPSAAPAVRAPKFEDVADGYRELFRTCVIRQNMLSQVKWYTDKLTDPARRERYQKIEDEICVPWYFVGIIHGMECAFDFSKHLHNGDPLRYRTVQVPKGRPATWNPPSDWHSSAIDALRYDKFADLTDWDLPRMLYRWEAYNGWRSRLLYKINTPYLWSFSNHYTKGKFVADNVWDGNAVSKQCGAAVMLKMIVETGTIGQ
;
A
#
# COMPACT_ATOMS: atom_id res chain seq x y z
N LEU A 1 -29.33 58.82 30.62
CA LEU A 1 -28.56 57.74 31.27
C LEU A 1 -29.24 56.43 30.89
N ALA A 2 -28.72 55.73 29.92
CA ALA A 2 -29.13 54.37 29.58
C ALA A 2 -27.83 53.53 29.53
N LEU A 3 -27.74 52.58 30.42
CA LEU A 3 -26.70 51.59 30.52
C LEU A 3 -26.86 50.54 29.40
N ALA A 4 -25.86 50.41 28.54
CA ALA A 4 -25.77 49.34 27.54
C ALA A 4 -25.25 48.07 28.19
N ALA A 5 -25.97 46.95 28.03
CA ALA A 5 -25.55 45.60 28.41
C ALA A 5 -24.62 45.01 27.34
N PRO A 6 -23.63 44.21 27.73
CA PRO A 6 -22.73 43.63 26.74
C PRO A 6 -23.36 42.43 26.01
N LEU A 7 -23.21 42.44 24.69
CA LEU A 7 -23.61 41.38 23.78
C LEU A 7 -22.67 40.14 23.97
N VAL A 8 -23.22 39.05 24.51
CA VAL A 8 -22.51 37.77 24.58
C VAL A 8 -22.53 37.10 23.22
N LEU A 9 -21.43 37.13 22.50
CA LEU A 9 -21.21 36.32 21.31
C LEU A 9 -21.13 34.85 21.71
N ARG A 10 -22.16 34.09 21.40
CA ARG A 10 -22.11 32.62 21.44
C ARG A 10 -21.13 32.15 20.36
N GLY A 11 -20.02 31.58 20.78
CA GLY A 11 -19.08 30.91 19.90
C GLY A 11 -19.74 29.73 19.17
N ALA A 12 -19.70 29.76 17.86
CA ALA A 12 -20.04 28.63 17.04
C ALA A 12 -19.02 27.50 17.33
N GLY A 13 -19.53 26.39 17.84
CA GLY A 13 -18.73 25.20 18.06
C GLY A 13 -18.11 24.72 16.74
N ALA A 14 -16.82 24.50 16.77
CA ALA A 14 -16.12 23.82 15.67
C ALA A 14 -16.79 22.46 15.41
N PRO A 15 -16.90 22.03 14.15
CA PRO A 15 -17.43 20.71 13.85
C PRO A 15 -16.53 19.66 14.51
N ALA A 16 -17.14 18.75 15.26
CA ALA A 16 -16.45 17.61 15.85
C ALA A 16 -15.80 16.82 14.72
N VAL A 17 -14.48 16.78 14.72
CA VAL A 17 -13.70 15.84 13.90
C VAL A 17 -14.18 14.45 14.35
N ALA A 18 -14.81 13.74 13.43
CA ALA A 18 -15.20 12.37 13.66
C ALA A 18 -13.91 11.60 13.99
N GLN A 19 -13.75 11.21 15.25
CA GLN A 19 -12.74 10.26 15.66
C GLN A 19 -13.06 8.96 14.94
N THR A 20 -12.28 8.65 13.90
CA THR A 20 -12.25 7.32 13.31
C THR A 20 -11.68 6.41 14.39
N THR A 21 -12.55 5.81 15.18
CA THR A 21 -12.17 4.72 16.07
C THR A 21 -11.55 3.63 15.20
N LEU A 22 -10.31 3.27 15.50
CA LEU A 22 -9.67 2.08 14.95
C LEU A 22 -10.64 0.91 15.09
N PRO A 23 -10.84 0.09 14.05
CA PRO A 23 -11.76 -1.02 14.13
C PRO A 23 -11.28 -2.00 15.22
N GLY A 24 -12.03 -2.08 16.32
CA GLY A 24 -11.83 -3.09 17.33
C GLY A 24 -12.17 -4.49 16.81
N THR A 25 -11.94 -5.52 17.60
CA THR A 25 -12.11 -6.95 17.30
C THR A 25 -13.39 -7.34 16.53
N GLY A 26 -14.43 -6.50 16.56
CA GLY A 26 -15.64 -6.67 15.75
C GLY A 26 -15.49 -6.38 14.25
N SER A 27 -14.39 -5.75 13.80
CA SER A 27 -14.19 -5.39 12.40
C SER A 27 -13.61 -6.55 11.56
N ALA A 28 -12.64 -7.28 12.08
CA ALA A 28 -12.05 -8.42 11.38
C ALA A 28 -13.03 -9.56 11.24
N THR A 29 -13.82 -9.84 12.27
CA THR A 29 -14.90 -10.84 12.17
C THR A 29 -15.86 -10.49 11.02
N LYS A 30 -16.12 -9.20 10.77
CA LYS A 30 -16.93 -8.75 9.62
C LYS A 30 -16.21 -8.96 8.29
N ILE A 31 -14.92 -8.65 8.19
CA ILE A 31 -14.14 -8.82 6.96
C ILE A 31 -14.06 -10.30 6.57
N TRP A 32 -13.73 -11.18 7.52
CA TRP A 32 -13.68 -12.62 7.29
C TRP A 32 -15.06 -13.21 6.96
N SER A 33 -16.12 -12.74 7.63
CA SER A 33 -17.49 -13.14 7.32
C SER A 33 -17.88 -12.75 5.89
N GLU A 34 -17.50 -11.57 5.45
CA GLU A 34 -17.77 -11.07 4.10
C GLU A 34 -16.98 -11.84 3.05
N LEU A 35 -15.69 -12.08 3.26
CA LEU A 35 -14.88 -12.91 2.38
C LEU A 35 -15.39 -14.34 2.28
N GLY A 36 -15.85 -14.90 3.40
CA GLY A 36 -16.52 -16.21 3.44
C GLY A 36 -17.81 -16.24 2.59
N ARG A 37 -18.61 -15.17 2.67
CA ARG A 37 -19.81 -15.00 1.83
C ARG A 37 -19.45 -14.98 0.34
N LEU A 38 -18.44 -14.20 -0.05
CA LEU A 38 -17.96 -14.11 -1.42
C LEU A 38 -17.45 -15.48 -1.93
N THR A 39 -16.68 -16.19 -1.11
CA THR A 39 -16.18 -17.52 -1.42
C THR A 39 -17.32 -18.52 -1.66
N LEU A 40 -18.33 -18.52 -0.80
CA LEU A 40 -19.52 -19.39 -0.97
C LEU A 40 -20.31 -19.04 -2.24
N SER A 41 -20.41 -17.74 -2.57
CA SER A 41 -21.07 -17.29 -3.81
C SER A 41 -20.31 -17.77 -5.04
N ALA A 42 -18.98 -17.64 -5.07
CA ALA A 42 -18.15 -18.16 -6.16
C ALA A 42 -18.29 -19.69 -6.32
N GLN A 43 -18.29 -20.44 -5.23
CA GLN A 43 -18.47 -21.89 -5.26
C GLN A 43 -19.86 -22.30 -5.79
N ARG A 44 -20.93 -21.56 -5.45
CA ARG A 44 -22.28 -21.80 -5.99
C ARG A 44 -22.36 -21.59 -7.50
N LEU A 45 -21.56 -20.67 -8.03
CA LEU A 45 -21.38 -20.45 -9.48
C LEU A 45 -20.53 -21.55 -10.13
N GLY A 46 -19.97 -22.46 -9.33
CA GLY A 46 -19.07 -23.53 -9.79
C GLY A 46 -17.68 -23.00 -10.19
N LEU A 47 -17.27 -21.84 -9.65
CA LEU A 47 -15.93 -21.30 -9.84
C LEU A 47 -14.94 -22.02 -8.91
N SER A 48 -13.73 -22.28 -9.43
CA SER A 48 -12.66 -22.88 -8.64
C SER A 48 -11.96 -21.79 -7.82
N VAL A 49 -12.34 -21.66 -6.55
CA VAL A 49 -11.73 -20.72 -5.61
C VAL A 49 -11.22 -21.48 -4.38
N PRO A 50 -10.15 -20.98 -3.70
CA PRO A 50 -9.65 -21.62 -2.50
C PRO A 50 -10.73 -21.84 -1.45
N ARG A 51 -10.73 -23.00 -0.82
CA ARG A 51 -11.56 -23.21 0.37
C ARG A 51 -10.95 -22.39 1.50
N MET A 52 -11.68 -21.37 1.95
CA MET A 52 -11.30 -20.66 3.16
C MET A 52 -11.67 -21.53 4.36
N SER A 53 -10.64 -21.97 5.09
CA SER A 53 -10.86 -22.58 6.41
C SER A 53 -11.20 -21.45 7.38
N LEU A 54 -12.49 -21.25 7.63
CA LEU A 54 -13.01 -20.29 8.61
C LEU A 54 -12.97 -20.91 10.02
N GLY A 55 -11.81 -21.47 10.42
CA GLY A 55 -11.62 -21.87 11.82
C GLY A 55 -11.51 -20.64 12.74
N PRO A 56 -11.94 -20.72 14.01
CA PRO A 56 -11.79 -19.62 14.96
C PRO A 56 -10.34 -19.16 15.11
N GLU A 57 -9.37 -20.02 14.85
CA GLU A 57 -7.94 -19.72 14.82
C GLU A 57 -7.53 -18.81 13.65
N ASN A 58 -8.34 -18.70 12.59
CA ASN A 58 -8.09 -17.85 11.42
C ASN A 58 -8.80 -16.49 11.53
N LEU A 59 -9.61 -16.27 12.56
CA LEU A 59 -10.31 -15.01 12.83
C LEU A 59 -9.42 -14.01 13.56
N THR A 60 -8.17 -13.88 13.16
CA THR A 60 -7.30 -12.84 13.69
C THR A 60 -7.50 -11.53 12.94
N ASP A 61 -7.53 -10.40 13.67
CA ASP A 61 -7.48 -9.03 13.12
C ASP A 61 -6.16 -8.75 12.39
N ASP A 62 -5.47 -9.80 11.94
CA ASP A 62 -4.14 -9.66 11.44
C ASP A 62 -4.16 -9.39 9.93
N PHE A 63 -3.76 -8.17 9.58
CA PHE A 63 -3.52 -7.74 8.20
C PHE A 63 -2.64 -8.74 7.44
N THR A 64 -1.65 -9.36 8.12
CA THR A 64 -0.70 -10.29 7.50
C THR A 64 -1.34 -11.58 6.99
N THR A 65 -2.53 -11.91 7.46
CA THR A 65 -3.32 -13.08 7.00
C THR A 65 -4.52 -12.67 6.15
N THR A 66 -5.19 -11.58 6.52
CA THR A 66 -6.42 -11.13 5.86
C THR A 66 -6.16 -10.58 4.45
N MET A 67 -5.15 -9.74 4.29
CA MET A 67 -4.81 -9.15 2.99
C MET A 67 -4.41 -10.23 1.96
N PRO A 68 -3.48 -11.16 2.27
CA PRO A 68 -3.16 -12.26 1.37
C PRO A 68 -4.38 -13.10 0.97
N ALA A 69 -5.26 -13.42 1.91
CA ALA A 69 -6.44 -14.21 1.63
C ALA A 69 -7.39 -13.55 0.63
N ILE A 70 -7.59 -12.23 0.74
CA ILE A 70 -8.42 -11.48 -0.22
C ILE A 70 -7.77 -11.45 -1.60
N VAL A 71 -6.46 -11.19 -1.67
CA VAL A 71 -5.71 -11.14 -2.94
C VAL A 71 -5.71 -12.51 -3.62
N ASP A 72 -5.47 -13.60 -2.87
CA ASP A 72 -5.48 -14.97 -3.42
C ASP A 72 -6.88 -15.36 -3.91
N PHE A 73 -7.94 -14.89 -3.25
CA PHE A 73 -9.32 -15.08 -3.72
C PHE A 73 -9.54 -14.32 -5.04
N MET A 74 -9.11 -13.05 -5.15
CA MET A 74 -9.24 -12.26 -6.39
C MET A 74 -8.45 -12.89 -7.54
N ASP A 75 -7.23 -13.36 -7.31
CA ASP A 75 -6.42 -14.07 -8.33
C ASP A 75 -7.10 -15.35 -8.81
N SER A 76 -7.78 -16.04 -7.92
CA SER A 76 -8.55 -17.24 -8.28
C SER A 76 -9.76 -16.92 -9.15
N LEU A 77 -10.43 -15.79 -8.90
CA LEU A 77 -11.50 -15.29 -9.76
C LEU A 77 -10.98 -14.91 -11.14
N ASP A 78 -9.84 -14.19 -11.23
CA ASP A 78 -9.21 -13.86 -12.52
C ASP A 78 -8.90 -15.12 -13.34
N SER A 79 -8.38 -16.15 -12.69
CA SER A 79 -8.11 -17.44 -13.34
C SER A 79 -9.40 -18.14 -13.79
N ALA A 80 -10.47 -18.04 -13.02
CA ALA A 80 -11.76 -18.64 -13.35
C ALA A 80 -12.47 -17.90 -14.49
N ILE A 81 -12.40 -16.58 -14.56
CA ILE A 81 -12.97 -15.74 -15.63
C ILE A 81 -12.41 -16.15 -16.99
N GLN A 82 -11.12 -16.43 -17.09
CA GLN A 82 -10.45 -16.79 -18.35
C GLN A 82 -11.00 -18.11 -18.97
N THR A 83 -11.58 -18.97 -18.15
CA THR A 83 -12.04 -20.32 -18.56
C THR A 83 -13.55 -20.52 -18.45
N ALA A 84 -14.27 -19.57 -17.86
CA ALA A 84 -15.70 -19.66 -17.62
C ALA A 84 -16.54 -19.31 -18.85
N ALA A 85 -17.79 -19.79 -18.87
CA ALA A 85 -18.80 -19.28 -19.80
C ALA A 85 -19.11 -17.80 -19.50
N PRO A 86 -19.53 -16.97 -20.52
CA PRO A 86 -19.69 -15.52 -20.34
C PRO A 86 -20.53 -15.12 -19.13
N GLU A 87 -21.67 -15.76 -18.90
CA GLU A 87 -22.57 -15.49 -17.77
C GLU A 87 -21.90 -15.69 -16.40
N LYS A 88 -20.95 -16.65 -16.32
CA LYS A 88 -20.16 -16.89 -15.10
C LYS A 88 -18.99 -15.93 -14.96
N ALA A 89 -18.45 -15.49 -16.09
CA ALA A 89 -17.38 -14.48 -16.10
C ALA A 89 -17.89 -13.15 -15.53
N ASP A 90 -19.07 -12.68 -15.97
CA ASP A 90 -19.69 -11.46 -15.44
C ASP A 90 -19.94 -11.56 -13.93
N ALA A 91 -20.49 -12.69 -13.47
CA ALA A 91 -20.71 -12.91 -12.05
C ALA A 91 -19.41 -13.03 -11.23
N ALA A 92 -18.33 -13.50 -11.82
CA ALA A 92 -17.01 -13.55 -11.19
C ALA A 92 -16.39 -12.16 -11.10
N ASP A 93 -16.58 -11.30 -12.11
CA ASP A 93 -16.15 -9.90 -12.09
C ASP A 93 -16.86 -9.12 -10.98
N ASP A 94 -18.18 -9.31 -10.80
CA ASP A 94 -18.94 -8.69 -9.70
C ASP A 94 -18.37 -9.10 -8.32
N LEU A 95 -18.08 -10.39 -8.13
CA LEU A 95 -17.47 -10.89 -6.89
C LEU A 95 -16.06 -10.32 -6.67
N LYS A 96 -15.29 -10.15 -7.74
CA LYS A 96 -13.97 -9.55 -7.69
C LYS A 96 -14.04 -8.07 -7.30
N GLU A 97 -15.01 -7.31 -7.83
CA GLU A 97 -15.23 -5.91 -7.41
C GLU A 97 -15.58 -5.82 -5.92
N GLU A 98 -16.45 -6.69 -5.41
CA GLU A 98 -16.76 -6.72 -3.97
C GLU A 98 -15.51 -7.07 -3.14
N ALA A 99 -14.68 -8.03 -3.58
CA ALA A 99 -13.43 -8.38 -2.92
C ALA A 99 -12.43 -7.23 -2.94
N ALA A 100 -12.32 -6.49 -4.05
CA ALA A 100 -11.47 -5.31 -4.17
C ALA A 100 -11.89 -4.17 -3.22
N LEU A 101 -13.19 -3.98 -2.99
CA LEU A 101 -13.69 -3.06 -1.98
C LEU A 101 -13.32 -3.50 -0.56
N LEU A 102 -13.38 -4.81 -0.30
CA LEU A 102 -12.96 -5.38 0.98
C LEU A 102 -11.46 -5.19 1.20
N LEU A 103 -10.64 -5.47 0.18
CA LEU A 103 -9.20 -5.23 0.19
C LEU A 103 -8.88 -3.75 0.45
N GLY A 104 -9.64 -2.83 -0.15
CA GLY A 104 -9.49 -1.39 0.09
C GLY A 104 -9.66 -1.00 1.55
N LYS A 105 -10.62 -1.60 2.26
CA LYS A 105 -10.83 -1.37 3.70
C LYS A 105 -9.66 -1.89 4.54
N VAL A 106 -9.13 -3.06 4.18
CA VAL A 106 -7.98 -3.67 4.87
C VAL A 106 -6.72 -2.84 4.67
N LEU A 107 -6.44 -2.41 3.43
CA LEU A 107 -5.30 -1.57 3.12
C LEU A 107 -5.39 -0.20 3.80
N ALA A 108 -6.57 0.43 3.80
CA ALA A 108 -6.76 1.73 4.45
C ALA A 108 -6.49 1.66 5.97
N ALA A 109 -6.78 0.53 6.62
CA ALA A 109 -6.51 0.34 8.05
C ALA A 109 -5.02 0.17 8.37
N GLU A 110 -4.21 -0.32 7.41
CA GLU A 110 -2.78 -0.57 7.62
C GLU A 110 -1.89 0.45 6.90
N LYS A 111 -2.44 1.15 5.91
CA LYS A 111 -1.67 2.07 5.06
C LYS A 111 -0.91 3.10 5.89
N LEU A 112 0.38 3.19 5.62
CA LEU A 112 1.21 4.25 6.17
C LEU A 112 0.85 5.56 5.46
N PRO A 113 0.47 6.62 6.20
CA PRO A 113 0.15 7.90 5.59
C PRO A 113 1.33 8.41 4.76
N ARG A 114 1.07 8.73 3.50
CA ARG A 114 2.08 9.30 2.61
C ARG A 114 2.27 10.78 2.93
N GLU A 115 3.51 11.19 3.18
CA GLU A 115 3.85 12.58 3.34
C GLU A 115 3.99 13.24 1.97
N ILE A 116 3.00 14.01 1.56
CA ILE A 116 3.08 14.80 0.34
C ILE A 116 3.47 16.22 0.70
N ILE A 117 4.59 16.66 0.17
CA ILE A 117 4.97 18.07 0.16
C ILE A 117 4.26 18.68 -1.05
N GLU A 118 3.03 19.17 -0.85
CA GLU A 118 2.38 20.01 -1.85
C GLU A 118 3.07 21.38 -1.86
N GLU A 119 3.69 21.74 -2.98
CA GLU A 119 4.11 23.12 -3.21
C GLU A 119 2.88 24.02 -3.21
N GLY A 120 2.71 24.82 -2.14
CA GLY A 120 1.61 25.77 -1.99
C GLY A 120 0.49 25.37 -1.02
N ALA A 121 0.56 24.22 -0.36
CA ALA A 121 -0.41 23.89 0.69
C ALA A 121 -0.21 24.79 1.92
N PRO A 122 -1.32 25.21 2.60
CA PRO A 122 -1.18 25.96 3.85
C PRO A 122 -0.41 25.14 4.87
N PRO A 123 0.46 25.74 5.71
CA PRO A 123 1.31 25.01 6.61
C PRO A 123 0.44 24.13 7.54
N SER A 124 0.53 22.82 7.34
CA SER A 124 0.05 21.84 8.32
C SER A 124 0.72 22.15 9.66
N ALA A 125 0.02 22.00 10.78
CA ALA A 125 0.55 22.27 12.14
C ALA A 125 1.74 21.38 12.54
N ALA A 126 2.18 20.48 11.69
CA ALA A 126 3.37 19.65 11.86
C ALA A 126 4.60 20.34 11.24
N PRO A 127 5.78 20.28 11.89
CA PRO A 127 6.99 20.91 11.37
C PRO A 127 7.31 20.35 9.98
N ALA A 128 7.58 21.25 9.01
CA ALA A 128 8.05 20.87 7.69
C ALA A 128 9.39 20.13 7.84
N VAL A 129 9.45 18.92 7.33
CA VAL A 129 10.63 18.07 7.40
C VAL A 129 11.35 18.14 6.06
N ARG A 130 12.56 18.70 6.06
CA ARG A 130 13.38 18.73 4.86
C ARG A 130 14.03 17.37 4.64
N ALA A 131 13.88 16.80 3.44
CA ALA A 131 14.59 15.59 3.03
C ALA A 131 16.10 15.70 3.29
N PRO A 132 16.77 14.69 3.84
CA PRO A 132 18.21 14.66 3.95
C PRO A 132 18.84 14.64 2.55
N LYS A 133 20.06 15.12 2.41
CA LYS A 133 20.81 14.91 1.18
C LYS A 133 21.10 13.41 1.03
N PHE A 134 21.10 12.92 -0.19
CA PHE A 134 21.38 11.51 -0.47
C PHE A 134 22.75 11.08 0.09
N GLU A 135 23.76 11.92 -0.10
CA GLU A 135 25.14 11.66 0.34
C GLU A 135 25.25 11.45 1.86
N ASP A 136 24.40 12.13 2.63
CA ASP A 136 24.40 12.05 4.10
C ASP A 136 23.82 10.72 4.63
N VAL A 137 23.07 9.98 3.80
CA VAL A 137 22.34 8.74 4.22
C VAL A 137 22.72 7.50 3.42
N ALA A 138 23.44 7.64 2.31
CA ALA A 138 23.74 6.54 1.38
C ALA A 138 24.48 5.37 2.05
N ASP A 139 25.53 5.66 2.85
CA ASP A 139 26.30 4.63 3.55
C ASP A 139 25.45 3.94 4.64
N GLY A 140 24.56 4.69 5.30
CA GLY A 140 23.60 4.14 6.24
C GLY A 140 22.66 3.14 5.58
N TYR A 141 22.19 3.40 4.35
CA TYR A 141 21.37 2.44 3.61
C TYR A 141 22.15 1.18 3.22
N ARG A 142 23.41 1.32 2.75
CA ARG A 142 24.26 0.17 2.44
C ARG A 142 24.43 -0.74 3.65
N GLU A 143 24.73 -0.14 4.81
CA GLU A 143 24.92 -0.87 6.05
C GLU A 143 23.64 -1.53 6.56
N LEU A 144 22.52 -0.82 6.56
CA LEU A 144 21.23 -1.38 6.94
C LEU A 144 20.83 -2.54 6.02
N PHE A 145 21.03 -2.43 4.71
CA PHE A 145 20.69 -3.52 3.80
C PHE A 145 21.64 -4.72 3.96
N ARG A 146 22.93 -4.48 4.15
CA ARG A 146 23.92 -5.54 4.39
C ARG A 146 23.61 -6.34 5.65
N THR A 147 23.20 -5.67 6.73
CA THR A 147 22.90 -6.27 8.03
C THR A 147 21.41 -6.63 8.21
N CYS A 148 20.62 -6.45 7.17
CA CYS A 148 19.20 -6.80 7.21
C CYS A 148 19.02 -8.31 7.34
N VAL A 149 18.30 -8.71 8.39
CA VAL A 149 17.87 -10.10 8.62
C VAL A 149 16.34 -10.11 8.69
N ILE A 150 15.74 -10.90 7.82
CA ILE A 150 14.29 -11.13 7.82
C ILE A 150 13.92 -11.93 9.06
N ARG A 151 12.93 -11.44 9.82
CA ARG A 151 12.48 -12.15 11.02
C ARG A 151 11.88 -13.51 10.65
N GLN A 152 12.33 -14.57 11.33
CA GLN A 152 11.93 -15.95 11.06
C GLN A 152 10.42 -16.16 11.05
N ASN A 153 9.70 -15.54 11.96
CA ASN A 153 8.24 -15.61 12.04
C ASN A 153 7.52 -14.81 10.95
N MET A 154 8.23 -14.05 10.12
CA MET A 154 7.70 -13.27 8.99
C MET A 154 8.08 -13.85 7.62
N LEU A 155 8.87 -14.93 7.57
CA LEU A 155 9.37 -15.49 6.31
C LEU A 155 8.25 -15.90 5.35
N SER A 156 7.18 -16.50 5.86
CA SER A 156 6.04 -16.92 5.02
C SER A 156 5.33 -15.73 4.40
N GLN A 157 5.17 -14.64 5.15
CA GLN A 157 4.57 -13.41 4.65
C GLN A 157 5.48 -12.73 3.62
N VAL A 158 6.79 -12.61 3.91
CA VAL A 158 7.75 -12.04 2.95
C VAL A 158 7.74 -12.86 1.66
N LYS A 159 7.74 -14.20 1.77
CA LYS A 159 7.66 -15.08 0.62
C LYS A 159 6.38 -14.83 -0.19
N TRP A 160 5.23 -14.69 0.46
CA TRP A 160 3.98 -14.37 -0.24
C TRP A 160 4.11 -13.08 -1.07
N TYR A 161 4.66 -11.99 -0.49
CA TYR A 161 4.90 -10.74 -1.23
C TYR A 161 5.83 -10.94 -2.42
N THR A 162 6.92 -11.68 -2.24
CA THR A 162 7.88 -11.90 -3.31
C THR A 162 7.38 -12.88 -4.38
N ASP A 163 6.59 -13.89 -4.03
CA ASP A 163 5.92 -14.76 -5.00
C ASP A 163 4.95 -13.95 -5.88
N LYS A 164 4.14 -13.03 -5.30
CA LYS A 164 3.28 -12.12 -6.07
C LYS A 164 4.10 -11.16 -6.95
N LEU A 165 5.17 -10.59 -6.42
CA LEU A 165 6.06 -9.69 -7.16
C LEU A 165 6.69 -10.37 -8.38
N THR A 166 7.11 -11.64 -8.23
CA THR A 166 7.85 -12.41 -9.25
C THR A 166 6.95 -13.30 -10.12
N ASP A 167 5.65 -13.31 -9.86
CA ASP A 167 4.68 -13.98 -10.73
C ASP A 167 4.87 -13.55 -12.18
N PRO A 168 4.99 -14.49 -13.15
CA PRO A 168 5.34 -14.17 -14.53
C PRO A 168 4.42 -13.14 -15.18
N ALA A 169 3.11 -13.22 -14.97
CA ALA A 169 2.16 -12.30 -15.58
C ALA A 169 2.25 -10.89 -14.99
N ARG A 170 2.47 -10.79 -13.67
CA ARG A 170 2.71 -9.50 -13.00
C ARG A 170 4.03 -8.89 -13.42
N ARG A 171 5.09 -9.69 -13.39
CA ARG A 171 6.44 -9.26 -13.79
C ARG A 171 6.45 -8.71 -15.21
N GLU A 172 5.80 -9.35 -16.17
CA GLU A 172 5.68 -8.85 -17.55
C GLU A 172 5.08 -7.44 -17.60
N ARG A 173 4.05 -7.15 -16.79
CA ARG A 173 3.44 -5.81 -16.72
C ARG A 173 4.43 -4.76 -16.18
N TYR A 174 5.24 -5.11 -15.19
CA TYR A 174 6.26 -4.20 -14.64
C TYR A 174 7.42 -4.01 -15.61
N GLN A 175 7.84 -5.05 -16.33
CA GLN A 175 8.87 -4.96 -17.36
C GLN A 175 8.47 -4.04 -18.51
N LYS A 176 7.22 -4.04 -18.93
CA LYS A 176 6.73 -3.07 -19.94
C LYS A 176 6.90 -1.61 -19.49
N ILE A 177 6.77 -1.34 -18.19
CA ILE A 177 7.04 0.00 -17.63
C ILE A 177 8.56 0.29 -17.64
N GLU A 178 9.39 -0.68 -17.23
CA GLU A 178 10.85 -0.55 -17.29
C GLU A 178 11.33 -0.24 -18.69
N ASP A 179 10.81 -0.96 -19.69
CA ASP A 179 11.15 -0.76 -21.12
C ASP A 179 10.77 0.65 -21.63
N GLU A 180 9.68 1.24 -21.10
CA GLU A 180 9.19 2.55 -21.57
C GLU A 180 9.85 3.74 -20.86
N ILE A 181 10.12 3.64 -19.54
CA ILE A 181 10.56 4.79 -18.75
C ILE A 181 11.79 4.50 -17.87
N CYS A 182 12.50 3.41 -18.10
CA CYS A 182 13.75 3.03 -17.44
C CYS A 182 13.66 2.90 -15.91
N VAL A 183 12.49 2.61 -15.36
CA VAL A 183 12.30 2.32 -13.93
C VAL A 183 12.34 0.82 -13.72
N PRO A 184 13.26 0.25 -12.92
CA PRO A 184 13.40 -1.20 -12.76
C PRO A 184 12.08 -1.88 -12.39
N TRP A 185 11.76 -2.99 -13.05
CA TRP A 185 10.51 -3.72 -12.88
C TRP A 185 10.20 -4.05 -11.40
N TYR A 186 11.22 -4.46 -10.65
CA TYR A 186 11.07 -4.79 -9.24
C TYR A 186 10.84 -3.56 -8.36
N PHE A 187 11.38 -2.39 -8.75
CA PHE A 187 11.08 -1.13 -8.06
C PHE A 187 9.59 -0.78 -8.19
N VAL A 188 9.05 -0.88 -9.41
CA VAL A 188 7.61 -0.66 -9.70
C VAL A 188 6.76 -1.67 -8.96
N GLY A 189 7.10 -2.95 -9.05
CA GLY A 189 6.33 -4.04 -8.44
C GLY A 189 6.30 -3.97 -6.91
N ILE A 190 7.40 -3.54 -6.27
CA ILE A 190 7.46 -3.35 -4.82
C ILE A 190 6.52 -2.20 -4.40
N ILE A 191 6.54 -1.05 -5.10
CA ILE A 191 5.56 0.03 -4.82
C ILE A 191 4.13 -0.49 -5.00
N HIS A 192 3.86 -1.23 -6.08
CA HIS A 192 2.53 -1.79 -6.33
C HIS A 192 2.07 -2.74 -5.20
N GLY A 193 2.96 -3.58 -4.70
CA GLY A 193 2.70 -4.42 -3.53
C GLY A 193 2.41 -3.62 -2.26
N MET A 194 3.15 -2.54 -2.06
CA MET A 194 3.00 -1.66 -0.89
C MET A 194 1.70 -0.83 -0.92
N GLU A 195 1.41 -0.21 -2.07
CA GLU A 195 0.29 0.73 -2.20
C GLU A 195 -1.04 0.04 -2.52
N CYS A 196 -1.01 -1.05 -3.28
CA CYS A 196 -2.18 -1.65 -3.86
C CYS A 196 -2.35 -3.14 -3.55
N ALA A 197 -1.44 -3.77 -2.79
CA ALA A 197 -1.40 -5.22 -2.58
C ALA A 197 -1.44 -6.02 -3.90
N PHE A 198 -0.73 -5.55 -4.92
CA PHE A 198 -0.68 -6.12 -6.28
C PHE A 198 -2.00 -6.12 -7.04
N ASP A 199 -2.98 -5.32 -6.64
CA ASP A 199 -4.28 -5.21 -7.30
C ASP A 199 -4.22 -4.21 -8.46
N PHE A 200 -4.24 -4.71 -9.69
CA PHE A 200 -4.19 -3.91 -10.92
C PHE A 200 -5.47 -3.12 -11.21
N SER A 201 -6.50 -3.24 -10.40
CA SER A 201 -7.69 -2.38 -10.47
C SER A 201 -7.53 -1.05 -9.72
N LYS A 202 -6.32 -0.76 -9.21
CA LYS A 202 -6.01 0.41 -8.39
C LYS A 202 -4.90 1.27 -8.97
N HIS A 203 -4.99 2.57 -8.74
CA HIS A 203 -3.95 3.52 -9.12
C HIS A 203 -2.67 3.33 -8.28
N LEU A 204 -1.52 3.27 -8.96
CA LEU A 204 -0.22 3.21 -8.31
C LEU A 204 0.06 4.46 -7.45
N HIS A 205 -0.56 5.59 -7.76
CA HIS A 205 -0.41 6.85 -7.03
C HIS A 205 -0.75 6.74 -5.54
N ASN A 206 -1.84 6.03 -5.20
CA ASN A 206 -2.41 6.07 -3.85
C ASN A 206 -3.38 4.92 -3.52
N GLY A 207 -3.57 3.97 -4.45
CA GLY A 207 -4.48 2.84 -4.26
C GLY A 207 -5.96 3.16 -4.47
N ASP A 208 -6.30 4.32 -5.02
CA ASP A 208 -7.68 4.62 -5.43
C ASP A 208 -8.14 3.72 -6.60
N PRO A 209 -9.46 3.48 -6.75
CA PRO A 209 -9.99 2.66 -7.84
C PRO A 209 -9.61 3.21 -9.22
N LEU A 210 -9.09 2.34 -10.09
CA LEU A 210 -8.58 2.71 -11.41
C LEU A 210 -9.63 3.27 -12.39
N ARG A 211 -10.89 2.94 -12.20
CA ARG A 211 -11.99 3.40 -13.07
C ARG A 211 -12.34 4.89 -12.95
N TYR A 212 -11.78 5.60 -11.97
CA TYR A 212 -11.92 7.04 -11.80
C TYR A 212 -10.55 7.67 -11.63
N ARG A 213 -10.44 8.99 -11.84
CA ARG A 213 -9.24 9.72 -11.41
C ARG A 213 -9.09 9.63 -9.90
N THR A 214 -7.84 9.72 -9.41
CA THR A 214 -7.57 9.72 -7.98
C THR A 214 -8.39 10.80 -7.25
N VAL A 215 -8.95 10.45 -6.11
CA VAL A 215 -9.70 11.35 -5.23
C VAL A 215 -8.91 11.73 -3.97
N GLN A 216 -8.02 10.84 -3.54
CA GLN A 216 -7.02 11.11 -2.51
C GLN A 216 -5.78 11.76 -3.13
N VAL A 217 -4.83 12.17 -2.30
CA VAL A 217 -3.60 12.82 -2.76
C VAL A 217 -2.66 11.80 -3.42
N PRO A 218 -2.11 12.11 -4.61
CA PRO A 218 -2.36 13.28 -5.45
C PRO A 218 -3.72 13.21 -6.13
N LYS A 219 -4.55 14.25 -5.96
CA LYS A 219 -5.92 14.29 -6.49
C LYS A 219 -5.98 14.59 -7.98
N GLY A 220 -6.94 13.96 -8.68
CA GLY A 220 -7.23 14.25 -10.09
C GLY A 220 -6.23 13.65 -11.08
N ARG A 221 -5.51 12.60 -10.68
CA ARG A 221 -4.53 11.91 -11.51
C ARG A 221 -5.09 10.62 -12.15
N PRO A 222 -4.58 10.22 -13.31
CA PRO A 222 -3.84 11.02 -14.30
C PRO A 222 -4.64 12.22 -14.81
N ALA A 223 -3.96 13.32 -15.18
CA ALA A 223 -4.64 14.56 -15.59
C ALA A 223 -5.47 14.39 -16.87
N THR A 224 -5.04 13.51 -17.78
CA THR A 224 -5.68 13.22 -19.08
C THR A 224 -6.43 11.90 -19.08
N TRP A 225 -6.92 11.47 -17.96
CA TRP A 225 -7.56 10.17 -17.80
C TRP A 225 -8.98 10.13 -18.33
N ASN A 226 -9.27 9.17 -19.24
CA ASN A 226 -10.59 8.88 -19.76
C ASN A 226 -10.91 7.40 -19.49
N PRO A 227 -11.97 7.07 -18.75
CA PRO A 227 -12.39 5.68 -18.57
C PRO A 227 -12.88 5.05 -19.90
N PRO A 228 -12.74 3.72 -20.10
CA PRO A 228 -12.03 2.76 -19.27
C PRO A 228 -10.53 2.96 -19.36
N SER A 229 -9.88 2.81 -18.24
CA SER A 229 -8.49 3.19 -18.05
C SER A 229 -7.63 1.95 -17.86
N ASP A 230 -6.40 1.99 -18.35
CA ASP A 230 -5.45 0.91 -18.15
C ASP A 230 -4.45 1.22 -17.03
N TRP A 231 -4.05 0.16 -16.34
CA TRP A 231 -3.11 0.26 -15.23
C TRP A 231 -1.73 0.76 -15.67
N HIS A 232 -1.27 0.36 -16.86
CA HIS A 232 0.04 0.72 -17.40
C HIS A 232 0.19 2.24 -17.53
N SER A 233 -0.75 2.89 -18.22
CA SER A 233 -0.74 4.35 -18.38
C SER A 233 -0.82 5.08 -17.05
N SER A 234 -1.64 4.57 -16.10
CA SER A 234 -1.74 5.13 -14.77
C SER A 234 -0.45 4.99 -13.97
N ALA A 235 0.21 3.85 -14.03
CA ALA A 235 1.46 3.61 -13.33
C ALA A 235 2.60 4.51 -13.88
N ILE A 236 2.67 4.67 -15.20
CA ILE A 236 3.63 5.61 -15.83
C ILE A 236 3.38 7.05 -15.36
N ASP A 237 2.10 7.48 -15.29
CA ASP A 237 1.76 8.80 -14.78
C ASP A 237 2.21 8.97 -13.32
N ALA A 238 2.01 7.96 -12.48
CA ALA A 238 2.45 8.00 -11.08
C ALA A 238 3.98 8.13 -10.96
N LEU A 239 4.72 7.32 -11.72
CA LEU A 239 6.18 7.32 -11.69
C LEU A 239 6.79 8.61 -12.28
N ARG A 240 6.16 9.19 -13.31
CA ARG A 240 6.52 10.51 -13.83
C ARG A 240 6.20 11.64 -12.84
N TYR A 241 5.07 11.57 -12.18
CA TYR A 241 4.68 12.52 -11.14
C TYR A 241 5.69 12.55 -9.99
N ASP A 242 6.17 11.38 -9.57
CA ASP A 242 7.20 11.24 -8.54
C ASP A 242 8.64 11.44 -9.07
N LYS A 243 8.79 11.82 -10.34
CA LYS A 243 10.07 12.12 -11.00
C LYS A 243 11.04 10.92 -11.01
N PHE A 244 10.52 9.72 -11.14
CA PHE A 244 11.31 8.49 -11.23
C PHE A 244 11.61 8.09 -12.69
N ALA A 245 10.83 8.57 -13.65
CA ALA A 245 11.03 8.24 -15.06
C ALA A 245 12.39 8.74 -15.59
N ASP A 246 12.98 7.96 -16.49
CA ASP A 246 14.19 8.29 -17.25
C ASP A 246 15.45 8.48 -16.36
N LEU A 247 15.42 8.02 -15.11
CA LEU A 247 16.60 7.99 -14.25
C LEU A 247 17.47 6.77 -14.60
N THR A 248 18.78 6.93 -14.48
CA THR A 248 19.77 5.88 -14.80
C THR A 248 20.52 5.34 -13.58
N ASP A 249 20.40 5.98 -12.44
CA ASP A 249 21.13 5.67 -11.22
C ASP A 249 20.26 4.84 -10.23
N TRP A 250 20.06 3.58 -10.56
CA TRP A 250 19.25 2.63 -9.78
C TRP A 250 20.09 1.74 -8.85
N ASP A 251 21.21 2.24 -8.32
CA ASP A 251 21.98 1.52 -7.32
C ASP A 251 21.18 1.32 -6.01
N LEU A 252 21.58 0.34 -5.22
CA LEU A 252 20.87 -0.04 -4.00
C LEU A 252 20.54 1.14 -3.06
N PRO A 253 21.49 2.00 -2.65
CA PRO A 253 21.17 3.09 -1.72
C PRO A 253 20.25 4.14 -2.35
N ARG A 254 20.31 4.34 -3.69
CA ARG A 254 19.41 5.24 -4.40
C ARG A 254 17.98 4.72 -4.42
N MET A 255 17.78 3.43 -4.64
CA MET A 255 16.46 2.81 -4.56
C MET A 255 15.86 2.95 -3.16
N LEU A 256 16.63 2.66 -2.11
CA LEU A 256 16.16 2.79 -0.73
C LEU A 256 15.82 4.25 -0.37
N TYR A 257 16.64 5.19 -0.83
CA TYR A 257 16.37 6.62 -0.67
C TYR A 257 15.06 7.04 -1.36
N ARG A 258 14.83 6.58 -2.60
CA ARG A 258 13.62 6.89 -3.38
C ARG A 258 12.36 6.30 -2.73
N TRP A 259 12.41 5.05 -2.25
CA TRP A 259 11.28 4.47 -1.53
C TRP A 259 11.00 5.18 -0.20
N GLU A 260 12.03 5.60 0.54
CA GLU A 260 11.81 6.38 1.77
C GLU A 260 11.25 7.77 1.44
N ALA A 261 11.74 8.42 0.39
CA ALA A 261 11.20 9.69 -0.11
C ALA A 261 9.74 9.56 -0.55
N TYR A 262 9.38 8.46 -1.21
CA TYR A 262 8.02 8.15 -1.64
C TYR A 262 7.04 8.10 -0.47
N ASN A 263 7.44 7.53 0.67
CA ASN A 263 6.62 7.45 1.89
C ASN A 263 6.77 8.68 2.80
N GLY A 264 7.87 9.43 2.68
CA GLY A 264 8.21 10.58 3.52
C GLY A 264 9.24 10.30 4.61
N TRP A 265 9.83 11.39 5.13
CA TRP A 265 11.02 11.39 5.98
C TRP A 265 10.75 11.49 7.49
N ARG A 266 9.49 11.61 7.89
CA ARG A 266 9.13 11.95 9.29
C ARG A 266 9.52 10.87 10.29
N SER A 267 9.38 9.60 9.93
CA SER A 267 9.80 8.49 10.80
C SER A 267 11.28 8.60 11.16
N ARG A 268 12.13 8.84 10.18
CA ARG A 268 13.57 9.03 10.37
C ARG A 268 13.91 10.31 11.09
N LEU A 269 13.35 11.44 10.66
CA LEU A 269 13.82 12.76 11.08
C LEU A 269 13.21 13.22 12.40
N LEU A 270 11.94 12.92 12.67
CA LEU A 270 11.27 13.29 13.91
C LEU A 270 11.41 12.23 15.01
N TYR A 271 11.23 10.96 14.64
CA TYR A 271 11.17 9.87 15.64
C TYR A 271 12.45 9.03 15.71
N LYS A 272 13.45 9.33 14.84
CA LYS A 272 14.77 8.67 14.84
C LYS A 272 14.70 7.14 14.73
N ILE A 273 13.71 6.64 13.98
CA ILE A 273 13.57 5.22 13.70
C ILE A 273 13.78 4.93 12.21
N ASN A 274 14.20 3.73 11.92
CA ASN A 274 14.15 3.21 10.55
C ASN A 274 12.69 3.07 10.13
N THR A 275 12.34 3.68 8.98
CA THR A 275 10.94 3.69 8.53
C THR A 275 10.39 2.28 8.35
N PRO A 276 9.18 1.98 8.86
CA PRO A 276 8.53 0.70 8.59
C PRO A 276 8.29 0.45 7.11
N TYR A 277 8.14 1.51 6.29
CA TYR A 277 7.99 1.39 4.84
C TYR A 277 9.16 0.64 4.18
N LEU A 278 10.38 0.78 4.69
CA LEU A 278 11.55 0.03 4.23
C LEU A 278 11.80 -1.25 5.02
N TRP A 279 11.69 -1.21 6.35
CA TRP A 279 12.34 -2.19 7.22
C TRP A 279 11.39 -3.06 8.04
N SER A 280 10.07 -2.89 7.89
CA SER A 280 9.10 -3.77 8.55
C SER A 280 9.36 -5.24 8.16
N PHE A 281 9.20 -6.16 9.08
CA PHE A 281 9.52 -7.60 9.00
C PHE A 281 11.01 -7.92 9.08
N SER A 282 11.89 -6.95 9.33
CA SER A 282 13.32 -7.19 9.57
C SER A 282 13.75 -6.87 11.01
N ASN A 283 15.02 -7.17 11.31
CA ASN A 283 15.69 -6.80 12.56
C ASN A 283 15.85 -5.27 12.74
N HIS A 284 15.70 -4.48 11.68
CA HIS A 284 15.90 -3.03 11.70
C HIS A 284 14.68 -2.22 12.09
N TYR A 285 13.51 -2.87 12.26
CA TYR A 285 12.29 -2.22 12.71
C TYR A 285 11.59 -3.04 13.78
N THR A 286 11.16 -2.40 14.86
CA THR A 286 10.40 -3.07 15.94
C THR A 286 9.00 -2.50 16.09
N LYS A 287 8.86 -1.19 16.23
CA LYS A 287 7.60 -0.49 16.45
C LYS A 287 7.71 1.00 16.14
N GLY A 288 6.58 1.68 16.13
CA GLY A 288 6.44 3.10 15.82
C GLY A 288 6.03 3.30 14.37
N LYS A 289 4.82 3.84 14.16
CA LYS A 289 4.33 4.21 12.83
C LYS A 289 3.30 5.33 12.93
N PHE A 290 3.06 6.01 11.82
CA PHE A 290 1.86 6.82 11.68
C PHE A 290 0.65 5.92 11.51
N VAL A 291 -0.40 6.16 12.28
CA VAL A 291 -1.67 5.40 12.24
C VAL A 291 -2.78 6.18 11.54
N ALA A 292 -2.58 7.46 11.33
CA ALA A 292 -3.40 8.34 10.49
C ALA A 292 -2.54 9.55 10.08
N ASP A 293 -3.06 10.42 9.23
CA ASP A 293 -2.36 11.64 8.82
C ASP A 293 -1.95 12.46 10.04
N ASN A 294 -0.64 12.67 10.19
CA ASN A 294 -0.02 13.37 11.29
C ASN A 294 -0.21 12.76 12.70
N VAL A 295 -0.75 11.54 12.80
CA VAL A 295 -0.95 10.85 14.10
C VAL A 295 0.09 9.75 14.24
N TRP A 296 1.06 9.99 15.12
CA TRP A 296 2.10 9.03 15.45
C TRP A 296 1.71 8.16 16.64
N ASP A 297 1.93 6.85 16.52
CA ASP A 297 1.86 5.92 17.63
C ASP A 297 3.19 5.15 17.77
N GLY A 298 3.93 5.44 18.83
CA GLY A 298 5.23 4.82 19.11
C GLY A 298 5.14 3.33 19.50
N ASN A 299 3.95 2.80 19.78
CA ASN A 299 3.73 1.40 20.10
C ASN A 299 3.11 0.60 18.97
N ALA A 300 2.54 1.26 17.98
CA ALA A 300 1.98 0.58 16.82
C ALA A 300 3.08 -0.12 16.01
N VAL A 301 2.78 -1.31 15.52
CA VAL A 301 3.70 -2.13 14.70
C VAL A 301 3.12 -2.25 13.31
N SER A 302 3.92 -1.96 12.28
CA SER A 302 3.52 -2.18 10.90
C SER A 302 3.41 -3.67 10.61
N LYS A 303 2.31 -4.05 9.98
CA LYS A 303 1.98 -5.41 9.56
C LYS A 303 2.17 -5.61 8.05
N GLN A 304 2.68 -4.60 7.35
CA GLN A 304 3.02 -4.63 5.94
C GLN A 304 4.51 -4.94 5.76
N CYS A 305 4.85 -5.76 4.75
CA CYS A 305 6.25 -6.06 4.44
C CYS A 305 6.98 -4.79 3.95
N GLY A 306 8.18 -4.56 4.45
CA GLY A 306 8.99 -3.41 4.03
C GLY A 306 9.60 -3.58 2.63
N ALA A 307 9.73 -2.49 1.88
CA ALA A 307 10.27 -2.49 0.52
C ALA A 307 11.70 -3.07 0.45
N ALA A 308 12.58 -2.68 1.38
CA ALA A 308 13.94 -3.22 1.47
C ALA A 308 13.96 -4.72 1.82
N VAL A 309 12.96 -5.20 2.55
CA VAL A 309 12.83 -6.61 2.92
C VAL A 309 12.39 -7.45 1.73
N MET A 310 11.47 -6.96 0.91
CA MET A 310 11.12 -7.62 -0.36
C MET A 310 12.32 -7.65 -1.30
N LEU A 311 13.04 -6.53 -1.46
CA LEU A 311 14.25 -6.47 -2.27
C LEU A 311 15.31 -7.46 -1.76
N LYS A 312 15.53 -7.53 -0.46
CA LYS A 312 16.49 -8.46 0.17
C LYS A 312 16.17 -9.91 -0.20
N MET A 313 14.91 -10.32 -0.10
CA MET A 313 14.48 -11.67 -0.45
C MET A 313 14.73 -12.00 -1.92
N ILE A 314 14.38 -11.12 -2.87
CA ILE A 314 14.56 -11.40 -4.31
C ILE A 314 16.04 -11.37 -4.74
N VAL A 315 16.89 -10.64 -4.03
CA VAL A 315 18.36 -10.70 -4.21
C VAL A 315 18.91 -12.01 -3.67
N GLU A 316 18.55 -12.40 -2.45
CA GLU A 316 19.04 -13.63 -1.81
C GLU A 316 18.58 -14.90 -2.54
N THR A 317 17.43 -14.88 -3.17
CA THR A 317 16.92 -16.00 -4.00
C THR A 317 17.46 -15.99 -5.43
N GLY A 318 18.31 -15.01 -5.78
CA GLY A 318 18.91 -14.91 -7.12
C GLY A 318 17.94 -14.50 -8.22
N THR A 319 16.77 -13.95 -7.85
CA THR A 319 15.77 -13.48 -8.82
C THR A 319 16.26 -12.25 -9.60
N ILE A 320 17.05 -11.41 -8.95
CA ILE A 320 17.81 -10.29 -9.55
C ILE A 320 19.27 -10.39 -9.11
N GLY A 321 20.20 -9.86 -9.94
CA GLY A 321 21.61 -9.74 -9.58
C GLY A 321 21.85 -8.73 -8.45
N GLN A 322 22.99 -8.87 -7.76
CA GLN A 322 23.46 -7.90 -6.76
C GLN A 322 23.96 -6.62 -7.42
#